data_c6f849d189c56de9630aae1b94a94b6e
#
_entry.id   c6f849d189c56de9630aae1b94a94b6e
#
_cell.length_a   1.000
_cell.length_b   1.000
_cell.length_c   1.000
_cell.angle_alpha   90.00
_cell.angle_beta   90.00
_cell.angle_gamma   90.00
#
_symmetry.space_group_name_H-M   'P 1'
#
loop_
_entity.id
_entity.type
_entity.pdbx_description
1 polymer ?
#
loop_
_entity_poly.entity_id
_entity_poly.type
_entity_poly.pdbx_seq_one_letter_code
_entity_poly.pdbx_strand_id
1 'polypeptide(L)'
;MKAVVFSGTTEGRQFSKILANLGVEVLVSVATEIGAEEQDENENITIHVGRCTAAEMTKLLHGASICVDATHPYATEATRTICEACETTGVEYHRLLRTESELPKNSIVFETAAEAAEYLESTAGNILLTTGAKELPAFKNLDIKRLFPRVLPTLDGIRACEALDIPHRNIIAMQGPFSLDLNRVILEQFNIQWLVTKDGGAVGGFMEKAKACAYCGARLIVLRRPRENGETVESILERCRELL
;
A
#
# COMPACT_ATOMS: atom_id res chain seq x y z
N MET A 1 -21.10 -20.44 -1.86
CA MET A 1 -19.79 -20.30 -1.18
C MET A 1 -19.67 -18.88 -0.65
N LYS A 2 -19.07 -18.70 0.54
CA LYS A 2 -18.74 -17.40 1.12
C LYS A 2 -17.21 -17.21 1.16
N ALA A 3 -16.72 -16.10 0.64
CA ALA A 3 -15.32 -15.72 0.70
C ALA A 3 -15.16 -14.46 1.55
N VAL A 4 -14.07 -14.38 2.33
CA VAL A 4 -13.66 -13.16 3.02
C VAL A 4 -12.37 -12.64 2.38
N VAL A 5 -12.39 -11.41 1.91
CA VAL A 5 -11.24 -10.76 1.29
C VAL A 5 -10.80 -9.58 2.17
N PHE A 6 -9.66 -9.68 2.82
CA PHE A 6 -9.02 -8.54 3.46
C PHE A 6 -8.33 -7.73 2.38
N SER A 7 -8.94 -6.60 2.02
CA SER A 7 -8.54 -5.77 0.87
C SER A 7 -7.84 -4.49 1.32
N GLY A 8 -7.40 -3.71 0.38
CA GLY A 8 -6.67 -2.45 0.58
C GLY A 8 -5.73 -2.19 -0.59
N THR A 9 -5.89 -2.99 -1.65
CA THR A 9 -5.15 -2.87 -2.90
C THR A 9 -6.10 -2.96 -4.09
N THR A 10 -5.68 -2.45 -5.23
CA THR A 10 -6.45 -2.57 -6.47
C THR A 10 -6.62 -4.01 -6.90
N GLU A 11 -5.60 -4.84 -6.67
CA GLU A 11 -5.65 -6.28 -6.96
C GLU A 11 -6.73 -6.96 -6.10
N GLY A 12 -6.81 -6.62 -4.81
CA GLY A 12 -7.85 -7.14 -3.91
C GLY A 12 -9.25 -6.72 -4.35
N ARG A 13 -9.44 -5.46 -4.77
CA ARG A 13 -10.70 -4.97 -5.32
C ARG A 13 -11.10 -5.73 -6.58
N GLN A 14 -10.18 -5.86 -7.54
CA GLN A 14 -10.44 -6.58 -8.80
C GLN A 14 -10.76 -8.04 -8.55
N PHE A 15 -10.03 -8.69 -7.64
CA PHE A 15 -10.28 -10.07 -7.25
C PHE A 15 -11.67 -10.26 -6.62
N SER A 16 -12.06 -9.38 -5.69
CA SER A 16 -13.38 -9.40 -5.06
C SER A 16 -14.50 -9.28 -6.10
N LYS A 17 -14.34 -8.38 -7.08
CA LYS A 17 -15.28 -8.20 -8.19
C LYS A 17 -15.40 -9.46 -9.06
N ILE A 18 -14.28 -10.12 -9.37
CA ILE A 18 -14.29 -11.35 -10.16
C ILE A 18 -15.05 -12.45 -9.39
N LEU A 19 -14.80 -12.63 -8.10
CA LEU A 19 -15.50 -13.60 -7.28
C LEU A 19 -17.01 -13.34 -7.21
N ALA A 20 -17.40 -12.09 -6.98
CA ALA A 20 -18.80 -11.69 -6.92
C ALA A 20 -19.53 -11.97 -8.24
N ASN A 21 -18.88 -11.72 -9.38
CA ASN A 21 -19.43 -12.03 -10.71
C ASN A 21 -19.57 -13.54 -10.99
N LEU A 22 -18.83 -14.39 -10.25
CA LEU A 22 -19.00 -15.84 -10.28
C LEU A 22 -20.12 -16.33 -9.34
N GLY A 23 -20.86 -15.42 -8.69
CA GLY A 23 -21.94 -15.74 -7.77
C GLY A 23 -21.47 -16.11 -6.36
N VAL A 24 -20.23 -15.80 -6.01
CA VAL A 24 -19.69 -15.99 -4.66
C VAL A 24 -20.14 -14.84 -3.77
N GLU A 25 -20.64 -15.14 -2.56
CA GLU A 25 -20.85 -14.13 -1.52
C GLU A 25 -19.50 -13.66 -0.99
N VAL A 26 -19.15 -12.39 -1.20
CA VAL A 26 -17.85 -11.82 -0.85
C VAL A 26 -18.02 -10.81 0.26
N LEU A 27 -17.40 -11.06 1.40
CA LEU A 27 -17.20 -10.05 2.45
C LEU A 27 -15.84 -9.40 2.27
N VAL A 28 -15.82 -8.14 1.87
CA VAL A 28 -14.59 -7.34 1.71
C VAL A 28 -14.34 -6.54 2.97
N SER A 29 -13.22 -6.76 3.64
CA SER A 29 -12.79 -5.98 4.80
C SER A 29 -11.70 -4.98 4.41
N VAL A 30 -11.95 -3.69 4.67
CA VAL A 30 -11.02 -2.58 4.40
C VAL A 30 -10.77 -1.77 5.67
N ALA A 31 -9.56 -1.24 5.82
CA ALA A 31 -9.15 -0.54 7.05
C ALA A 31 -9.66 0.91 7.17
N THR A 32 -10.15 1.52 6.07
CA THR A 32 -10.51 2.95 6.00
C THR A 32 -11.74 3.18 5.13
N GLU A 33 -12.45 4.30 5.39
CA GLU A 33 -13.57 4.75 4.55
C GLU A 33 -13.13 4.96 3.09
N ILE A 34 -11.96 5.52 2.87
CA ILE A 34 -11.39 5.69 1.52
C ILE A 34 -11.27 4.34 0.81
N GLY A 35 -10.82 3.30 1.52
CA GLY A 35 -10.75 1.95 0.96
C GLY A 35 -12.12 1.36 0.63
N ALA A 36 -13.18 1.77 1.34
CA ALA A 36 -14.55 1.37 1.06
C ALA A 36 -15.11 2.09 -0.18
N GLU A 37 -14.87 3.39 -0.29
CA GLU A 37 -15.29 4.21 -1.45
C GLU A 37 -14.70 3.71 -2.77
N GLU A 38 -13.52 3.08 -2.71
CA GLU A 38 -12.85 2.49 -3.87
C GLU A 38 -13.42 1.13 -4.29
N GLN A 39 -14.25 0.46 -3.47
CA GLN A 39 -14.79 -0.84 -3.82
C GLN A 39 -15.88 -0.72 -4.90
N ASP A 40 -16.01 -1.78 -5.72
CA ASP A 40 -17.06 -1.86 -6.73
C ASP A 40 -18.42 -2.21 -6.08
N GLU A 41 -19.49 -1.58 -6.53
CA GLU A 41 -20.85 -1.97 -6.17
C GLU A 41 -21.24 -3.28 -6.85
N ASN A 42 -21.65 -4.28 -6.07
CA ASN A 42 -22.14 -5.56 -6.56
C ASN A 42 -23.04 -6.18 -5.48
N GLU A 43 -24.14 -6.82 -5.89
CA GLU A 43 -25.11 -7.44 -4.97
C GLU A 43 -24.51 -8.55 -4.09
N ASN A 44 -23.45 -9.20 -4.56
CA ASN A 44 -22.73 -10.26 -3.86
C ASN A 44 -21.56 -9.72 -3.02
N ILE A 45 -21.32 -8.41 -2.97
CA ILE A 45 -20.28 -7.79 -2.16
C ILE A 45 -20.86 -7.09 -0.95
N THR A 46 -20.40 -7.47 0.23
CA THR A 46 -20.63 -6.73 1.49
C THR A 46 -19.33 -6.14 1.97
N ILE A 47 -19.33 -4.86 2.35
CA ILE A 47 -18.11 -4.15 2.78
C ILE A 47 -18.13 -3.98 4.29
N HIS A 48 -17.05 -4.38 4.95
CA HIS A 48 -16.74 -4.08 6.34
C HIS A 48 -15.64 -3.02 6.39
N VAL A 49 -15.86 -1.92 7.12
CA VAL A 49 -14.93 -0.79 7.25
C VAL A 49 -14.38 -0.73 8.65
N GLY A 50 -13.07 -0.59 8.76
CA GLY A 50 -12.36 -0.42 10.02
C GLY A 50 -11.20 -1.39 10.19
N ARG A 51 -10.26 -0.98 11.07
CA ARG A 51 -9.17 -1.88 11.47
C ARG A 51 -9.72 -2.93 12.42
N CYS A 52 -9.50 -4.20 12.09
CA CYS A 52 -9.97 -5.32 12.89
C CYS A 52 -8.87 -5.81 13.85
N THR A 53 -9.27 -6.12 15.06
CA THR A 53 -8.51 -6.95 15.99
C THR A 53 -8.56 -8.42 15.56
N ALA A 54 -7.71 -9.28 16.11
CA ALA A 54 -7.75 -10.72 15.84
C ALA A 54 -9.14 -11.34 16.12
N ALA A 55 -9.78 -10.94 17.21
CA ALA A 55 -11.11 -11.41 17.57
C ALA A 55 -12.21 -10.98 16.57
N GLU A 56 -12.11 -9.77 16.02
CA GLU A 56 -13.03 -9.29 14.99
C GLU A 56 -12.78 -10.00 13.66
N MET A 57 -11.52 -10.22 13.26
CA MET A 57 -11.18 -11.02 12.07
C MET A 57 -11.73 -12.44 12.16
N THR A 58 -11.59 -13.10 13.33
CA THR A 58 -12.18 -14.43 13.60
C THR A 58 -13.70 -14.43 13.41
N LYS A 59 -14.40 -13.37 13.84
CA LYS A 59 -15.85 -13.24 13.65
C LYS A 59 -16.21 -13.07 12.16
N LEU A 60 -15.46 -12.26 11.41
CA LEU A 60 -15.69 -12.07 9.98
C LEU A 60 -15.51 -13.37 9.18
N LEU A 61 -14.55 -14.20 9.59
CA LEU A 61 -14.25 -15.50 8.98
C LEU A 61 -15.27 -16.57 9.27
N HIS A 62 -16.17 -16.36 10.25
CA HIS A 62 -17.16 -17.37 10.60
C HIS A 62 -18.08 -17.72 9.43
N GLY A 63 -18.12 -19.01 9.07
CA GLY A 63 -18.91 -19.54 7.95
C GLY A 63 -18.32 -19.25 6.57
N ALA A 64 -17.10 -18.69 6.49
CA ALA A 64 -16.38 -18.54 5.24
C ALA A 64 -15.75 -19.89 4.82
N SER A 65 -15.73 -20.14 3.50
CA SER A 65 -15.05 -21.28 2.90
C SER A 65 -13.56 -20.95 2.66
N ILE A 66 -13.25 -19.70 2.37
CA ILE A 66 -11.92 -19.23 2.00
C ILE A 66 -11.67 -17.82 2.51
N CYS A 67 -10.43 -17.55 2.89
CA CYS A 67 -9.91 -16.23 3.25
C CYS A 67 -8.81 -15.83 2.27
N VAL A 68 -8.96 -14.65 1.67
CA VAL A 68 -7.95 -14.10 0.78
C VAL A 68 -7.36 -12.82 1.39
N ASP A 69 -6.08 -12.86 1.74
CA ASP A 69 -5.33 -11.69 2.16
C ASP A 69 -4.78 -10.96 0.94
N ALA A 70 -5.44 -9.87 0.57
CA ALA A 70 -5.07 -8.95 -0.48
C ALA A 70 -4.65 -7.59 0.09
N THR A 71 -4.17 -7.56 1.34
CA THR A 71 -3.67 -6.35 1.97
C THR A 71 -2.37 -5.87 1.31
N HIS A 72 -2.00 -4.61 1.59
CA HIS A 72 -0.77 -4.06 1.04
C HIS A 72 0.47 -4.85 1.55
N PRO A 73 1.49 -5.14 0.70
CA PRO A 73 2.68 -5.90 1.09
C PRO A 73 3.40 -5.42 2.36
N TYR A 74 3.32 -4.14 2.65
CA TYR A 74 3.88 -3.55 3.88
C TYR A 74 2.96 -3.62 5.10
N ALA A 75 1.79 -4.25 4.99
CA ALA A 75 0.87 -4.46 6.11
C ALA A 75 1.14 -5.78 6.85
N THR A 76 2.40 -6.07 7.14
CA THR A 76 2.89 -7.34 7.70
C THR A 76 2.17 -7.74 8.98
N GLU A 77 1.82 -6.78 9.84
CA GLU A 77 1.07 -7.04 11.07
C GLU A 77 -0.37 -7.48 10.80
N ALA A 78 -1.03 -6.87 9.82
CA ALA A 78 -2.38 -7.28 9.40
C ALA A 78 -2.34 -8.71 8.82
N THR A 79 -1.40 -9.00 7.92
CA THR A 79 -1.19 -10.33 7.36
C THR A 79 -1.00 -11.40 8.45
N ARG A 80 -0.14 -11.12 9.44
CA ARG A 80 0.07 -12.04 10.58
C ARG A 80 -1.24 -12.29 11.35
N THR A 81 -1.98 -11.24 11.64
CA THR A 81 -3.25 -11.34 12.39
C THR A 81 -4.31 -12.10 11.60
N ILE A 82 -4.38 -11.93 10.26
CA ILE A 82 -5.28 -12.68 9.38
C ILE A 82 -4.93 -14.17 9.39
N CYS A 83 -3.63 -14.52 9.28
CA CYS A 83 -3.18 -15.92 9.37
C CYS A 83 -3.61 -16.56 10.69
N GLU A 84 -3.35 -15.90 11.83
CA GLU A 84 -3.74 -16.38 13.17
C GLU A 84 -5.27 -16.59 13.29
N ALA A 85 -6.07 -15.69 12.71
CA ALA A 85 -7.53 -15.81 12.69
C ALA A 85 -8.00 -16.99 11.80
N CYS A 86 -7.34 -17.23 10.67
CA CYS A 86 -7.62 -18.38 9.81
C CYS A 86 -7.26 -19.70 10.50
N GLU A 87 -6.12 -19.77 11.17
CA GLU A 87 -5.74 -20.95 11.96
C GLU A 87 -6.76 -21.24 13.07
N THR A 88 -7.26 -20.20 13.75
CA THR A 88 -8.26 -20.32 14.82
C THR A 88 -9.61 -20.81 14.30
N THR A 89 -10.01 -20.42 13.11
CA THR A 89 -11.33 -20.73 12.51
C THR A 89 -11.31 -21.99 11.63
N GLY A 90 -10.12 -22.46 11.23
CA GLY A 90 -9.94 -23.53 10.25
C GLY A 90 -10.30 -23.12 8.81
N VAL A 91 -10.43 -21.82 8.54
CA VAL A 91 -10.69 -21.31 7.18
C VAL A 91 -9.39 -21.31 6.38
N GLU A 92 -9.49 -21.78 5.14
CA GLU A 92 -8.36 -21.86 4.22
C GLU A 92 -7.83 -20.46 3.89
N TYR A 93 -6.52 -20.22 4.13
CA TYR A 93 -5.87 -18.94 3.93
C TYR A 93 -5.07 -18.89 2.64
N HIS A 94 -5.27 -17.84 1.85
CA HIS A 94 -4.52 -17.55 0.64
C HIS A 94 -3.98 -16.12 0.67
N ARG A 95 -2.69 -15.95 0.36
CA ARG A 95 -2.08 -14.64 0.15
C ARG A 95 -2.09 -14.29 -1.33
N LEU A 96 -2.84 -13.26 -1.71
CA LEU A 96 -2.84 -12.76 -3.09
C LEU A 96 -1.57 -11.95 -3.34
N LEU A 97 -0.71 -12.47 -4.22
CA LEU A 97 0.51 -11.79 -4.62
C LEU A 97 0.21 -10.63 -5.57
N ARG A 98 0.91 -9.57 -5.34
CA ARG A 98 0.95 -8.42 -6.22
C ARG A 98 2.12 -8.56 -7.20
N THR A 99 1.90 -8.30 -8.48
CA THR A 99 2.96 -8.30 -9.49
C THR A 99 4.08 -7.33 -9.10
N GLU A 100 5.32 -7.80 -9.12
CA GLU A 100 6.49 -6.97 -8.87
C GLU A 100 6.68 -5.96 -10.02
N SER A 101 7.16 -4.76 -9.67
CA SER A 101 7.56 -3.77 -10.66
C SER A 101 8.99 -4.02 -11.11
N GLU A 102 9.25 -3.87 -12.40
CA GLU A 102 10.63 -3.75 -12.86
C GLU A 102 11.23 -2.43 -12.34
N LEU A 103 12.29 -2.56 -11.55
CA LEU A 103 12.97 -1.38 -11.01
C LEU A 103 13.81 -0.71 -12.11
N PRO A 104 13.74 0.63 -12.26
CA PRO A 104 14.61 1.35 -13.19
C PRO A 104 16.08 1.12 -12.83
N LYS A 105 16.94 0.93 -13.86
CA LYS A 105 18.36 0.59 -13.70
C LYS A 105 19.15 1.56 -12.80
N ASN A 106 18.71 2.81 -12.73
CA ASN A 106 19.38 3.86 -11.95
C ASN A 106 18.74 4.10 -10.56
N SER A 107 17.87 3.19 -10.11
CA SER A 107 17.30 3.26 -8.76
C SER A 107 18.31 2.85 -7.71
N ILE A 108 18.32 3.57 -6.59
CA ILE A 108 19.03 3.14 -5.38
C ILE A 108 18.01 2.39 -4.53
N VAL A 109 18.34 1.16 -4.13
CA VAL A 109 17.40 0.28 -3.45
C VAL A 109 17.87 0.01 -2.03
N PHE A 110 16.95 0.16 -1.08
CA PHE A 110 17.18 -0.17 0.33
C PHE A 110 16.07 -1.11 0.83
N GLU A 111 16.38 -1.90 1.83
CA GLU A 111 15.39 -2.79 2.46
C GLU A 111 14.48 -2.02 3.42
N THR A 112 15.00 -0.96 4.06
CA THR A 112 14.29 -0.19 5.10
C THR A 112 14.33 1.31 4.85
N ALA A 113 13.37 2.03 5.42
CA ALA A 113 13.37 3.49 5.44
C ALA A 113 14.55 4.06 6.26
N ALA A 114 15.02 3.33 7.27
CA ALA A 114 16.15 3.73 8.10
C ALA A 114 17.46 3.76 7.29
N GLU A 115 17.74 2.71 6.51
CA GLU A 115 18.90 2.68 5.60
C GLU A 115 18.87 3.78 4.56
N ALA A 116 17.68 4.06 3.99
CA ALA A 116 17.51 5.15 3.05
C ALA A 116 17.75 6.53 3.70
N ALA A 117 17.30 6.71 4.95
CA ALA A 117 17.52 7.92 5.72
C ALA A 117 19.02 8.13 6.03
N GLU A 118 19.72 7.10 6.50
CA GLU A 118 21.15 7.13 6.75
C GLU A 118 21.95 7.52 5.50
N TYR A 119 21.63 6.92 4.36
CA TYR A 119 22.23 7.30 3.08
C TYR A 119 22.01 8.78 2.76
N LEU A 120 20.82 9.31 3.01
CA LEU A 120 20.43 10.69 2.71
C LEU A 120 21.09 11.71 3.64
N GLU A 121 21.61 11.34 4.81
CA GLU A 121 22.36 12.21 5.72
C GLU A 121 23.62 12.81 5.05
N SER A 122 24.27 12.03 4.20
CA SER A 122 25.47 12.46 3.47
C SER A 122 25.17 13.26 2.19
N THR A 123 23.90 13.52 1.88
CA THR A 123 23.46 14.17 0.64
C THR A 123 22.96 15.59 0.86
N ALA A 124 22.90 16.36 -0.23
CA ALA A 124 22.25 17.67 -0.25
C ALA A 124 20.97 17.63 -1.11
N GLY A 125 20.14 18.70 -0.97
CA GLY A 125 18.94 18.90 -1.76
C GLY A 125 17.66 18.42 -1.10
N ASN A 126 16.52 18.78 -1.69
CA ASN A 126 15.19 18.48 -1.16
C ASN A 126 14.78 17.04 -1.44
N ILE A 127 14.01 16.48 -0.53
CA ILE A 127 13.64 15.06 -0.51
C ILE A 127 12.11 14.94 -0.50
N LEU A 128 11.53 14.38 -1.55
CA LEU A 128 10.11 14.02 -1.59
C LEU A 128 9.93 12.61 -1.00
N LEU A 129 9.23 12.52 0.13
CA LEU A 129 8.92 11.26 0.82
C LEU A 129 7.53 10.79 0.42
N THR A 130 7.42 9.72 -0.37
CA THR A 130 6.15 9.12 -0.79
C THR A 130 5.92 7.74 -0.17
N THR A 131 6.54 7.51 0.99
CA THR A 131 6.52 6.23 1.71
C THR A 131 5.34 6.09 2.65
N GLY A 132 4.56 7.17 2.85
CA GLY A 132 3.43 7.24 3.76
C GLY A 132 3.84 7.64 5.19
N ALA A 133 2.84 8.01 5.99
CA ALA A 133 3.03 8.59 7.33
C ALA A 133 3.79 7.69 8.31
N LYS A 134 3.61 6.36 8.22
CA LYS A 134 4.25 5.39 9.12
C LYS A 134 5.77 5.36 9.03
N GLU A 135 6.34 5.70 7.87
CA GLU A 135 7.79 5.66 7.66
C GLU A 135 8.47 7.00 8.00
N LEU A 136 7.71 8.08 8.19
CA LEU A 136 8.27 9.40 8.47
C LEU A 136 9.23 9.42 9.66
N PRO A 137 8.98 8.72 10.78
CA PRO A 137 9.91 8.72 11.92
C PRO A 137 11.32 8.25 11.59
N ALA A 138 11.51 7.43 10.55
CA ALA A 138 12.84 7.00 10.11
C ALA A 138 13.71 8.17 9.63
N PHE A 139 13.11 9.25 9.14
CA PHE A 139 13.80 10.42 8.56
C PHE A 139 14.01 11.57 9.57
N LYS A 140 13.73 11.35 10.86
CA LYS A 140 13.78 12.37 11.91
C LYS A 140 15.15 13.04 12.11
N ASN A 141 16.24 12.37 11.74
CA ASN A 141 17.62 12.89 11.88
C ASN A 141 18.03 13.78 10.71
N LEU A 142 17.27 13.82 9.62
CA LEU A 142 17.54 14.69 8.48
C LEU A 142 17.10 16.14 8.78
N ASP A 143 17.70 17.11 8.09
CA ASP A 143 17.20 18.48 8.13
C ASP A 143 15.74 18.54 7.64
N ILE A 144 14.83 18.81 8.55
CA ILE A 144 13.39 18.85 8.30
C ILE A 144 12.98 19.84 7.21
N LYS A 145 13.79 20.88 6.97
CA LYS A 145 13.54 21.88 5.90
C LYS A 145 13.69 21.29 4.51
N ARG A 146 14.44 20.19 4.38
CA ARG A 146 14.63 19.44 3.13
C ARG A 146 13.51 18.42 2.88
N LEU A 147 12.69 18.09 3.89
CA LEU A 147 11.68 17.03 3.81
C LEU A 147 10.36 17.57 3.25
N PHE A 148 9.87 16.91 2.22
CA PHE A 148 8.58 17.16 1.58
C PHE A 148 7.76 15.84 1.63
N PRO A 149 7.09 15.53 2.76
CA PRO A 149 6.27 14.35 2.85
C PRO A 149 5.00 14.49 2.03
N ARG A 150 4.68 13.46 1.24
CA ARG A 150 3.39 13.28 0.61
C ARG A 150 2.62 12.20 1.35
N VAL A 151 1.55 12.60 2.02
CA VAL A 151 0.71 11.77 2.88
C VAL A 151 -0.74 11.80 2.43
N LEU A 152 -1.55 10.87 2.91
CA LEU A 152 -2.99 10.94 2.71
C LEU A 152 -3.58 12.18 3.41
N PRO A 153 -4.66 12.79 2.89
CA PRO A 153 -5.31 13.96 3.47
C PRO A 153 -6.16 13.58 4.69
N THR A 154 -5.55 12.92 5.65
CA THR A 154 -6.16 12.48 6.91
C THR A 154 -5.49 13.18 8.09
N LEU A 155 -6.20 13.26 9.23
CA LEU A 155 -5.63 13.84 10.45
C LEU A 155 -4.36 13.09 10.89
N ASP A 156 -4.32 11.76 10.77
CA ASP A 156 -3.15 10.97 11.11
C ASP A 156 -1.96 11.29 10.18
N GLY A 157 -2.22 11.49 8.88
CA GLY A 157 -1.21 11.89 7.92
C GLY A 157 -0.56 13.24 8.28
N ILE A 158 -1.39 14.23 8.63
CA ILE A 158 -0.91 15.57 9.01
C ILE A 158 -0.18 15.51 10.36
N ARG A 159 -0.75 14.86 11.38
CA ARG A 159 -0.13 14.72 12.71
C ARG A 159 1.24 14.03 12.65
N ALA A 160 1.41 13.05 11.79
CA ALA A 160 2.70 12.41 11.60
C ALA A 160 3.78 13.38 11.07
N CYS A 161 3.39 14.34 10.23
CA CYS A 161 4.29 15.40 9.76
C CYS A 161 4.59 16.41 10.87
N GLU A 162 3.58 16.83 11.64
CA GLU A 162 3.71 17.76 12.76
C GLU A 162 4.59 17.19 13.88
N ALA A 163 4.47 15.87 14.16
CA ALA A 163 5.30 15.18 15.15
C ALA A 163 6.81 15.22 14.85
N LEU A 164 7.18 15.55 13.62
CA LEU A 164 8.56 15.75 13.19
C LEU A 164 8.92 17.23 12.95
N ASP A 165 8.05 18.17 13.38
CA ASP A 165 8.20 19.60 13.17
C ASP A 165 8.43 20.00 11.68
N ILE A 166 7.88 19.21 10.75
CA ILE A 166 7.99 19.51 9.31
C ILE A 166 7.24 20.80 9.01
N PRO A 167 7.88 21.79 8.32
CA PRO A 167 7.20 23.03 7.97
C PRO A 167 5.90 22.76 7.19
N HIS A 168 4.79 23.35 7.58
CA HIS A 168 3.47 23.13 6.95
C HIS A 168 3.50 23.33 5.42
N ARG A 169 4.28 24.32 4.94
CA ARG A 169 4.47 24.58 3.50
C ARG A 169 5.11 23.43 2.73
N ASN A 170 5.75 22.48 3.43
CA ASN A 170 6.39 21.32 2.83
C ASN A 170 5.48 20.09 2.83
N ILE A 171 4.34 20.14 3.53
CA ILE A 171 3.41 19.01 3.65
C ILE A 171 2.53 18.95 2.41
N ILE A 172 2.54 17.80 1.72
CA ILE A 172 1.71 17.53 0.54
C ILE A 172 0.67 16.49 0.93
N ALA A 173 -0.54 16.96 1.30
CA ALA A 173 -1.64 16.08 1.70
C ALA A 173 -2.54 15.81 0.49
N MET A 174 -2.33 14.69 -0.19
CA MET A 174 -3.08 14.31 -1.41
C MET A 174 -3.21 12.80 -1.52
N GLN A 175 -4.35 12.35 -2.08
CA GLN A 175 -4.60 10.94 -2.41
C GLN A 175 -4.22 10.64 -3.86
N GLY A 176 -3.45 9.57 -4.08
CA GLY A 176 -3.12 9.05 -5.40
C GLY A 176 -4.18 8.10 -5.98
N PRO A 177 -3.90 7.48 -7.11
CA PRO A 177 -2.64 7.51 -7.86
C PRO A 177 -2.40 8.86 -8.57
N PHE A 178 -1.14 9.17 -8.85
CA PHE A 178 -0.73 10.44 -9.46
C PHE A 178 -0.18 10.21 -10.86
N SER A 179 -0.60 11.05 -11.82
CA SER A 179 -0.07 11.03 -13.18
C SER A 179 1.43 11.39 -13.23
N LEU A 180 2.08 11.07 -14.33
CA LEU A 180 3.44 11.50 -14.62
C LEU A 180 3.59 13.02 -14.50
N ASP A 181 2.67 13.78 -15.10
CA ASP A 181 2.74 15.24 -15.13
C ASP A 181 2.62 15.85 -13.74
N LEU A 182 1.71 15.35 -12.90
CA LEU A 182 1.58 15.84 -11.53
C LEU A 182 2.82 15.53 -10.70
N ASN A 183 3.39 14.32 -10.81
CA ASN A 183 4.65 13.99 -10.15
C ASN A 183 5.77 14.94 -10.64
N ARG A 184 5.88 15.20 -11.94
CA ARG A 184 6.86 16.11 -12.52
C ARG A 184 6.73 17.53 -11.95
N VAL A 185 5.52 18.09 -11.98
CA VAL A 185 5.26 19.45 -11.46
C VAL A 185 5.64 19.56 -9.97
N ILE A 186 5.34 18.54 -9.15
CA ILE A 186 5.74 18.51 -7.73
C ILE A 186 7.26 18.52 -7.60
N LEU A 187 7.98 17.70 -8.37
CA LEU A 187 9.44 17.65 -8.34
C LEU A 187 10.06 19.00 -8.72
N GLU A 188 9.57 19.63 -9.77
CA GLU A 188 10.01 20.94 -10.25
C GLU A 188 9.68 22.05 -9.23
N GLN A 189 8.42 22.12 -8.78
CA GLN A 189 7.93 23.17 -7.88
C GLN A 189 8.70 23.25 -6.57
N PHE A 190 9.04 22.10 -6.00
CA PHE A 190 9.74 22.01 -4.72
C PHE A 190 11.25 21.79 -4.88
N ASN A 191 11.77 21.87 -6.10
CA ASN A 191 13.19 21.64 -6.41
C ASN A 191 13.71 20.36 -5.75
N ILE A 192 13.03 19.24 -6.03
CA ILE A 192 13.31 17.93 -5.43
C ILE A 192 14.49 17.27 -6.14
N GLN A 193 15.52 16.90 -5.39
CA GLN A 193 16.67 16.14 -5.88
C GLN A 193 16.54 14.63 -5.60
N TRP A 194 15.74 14.27 -4.58
CA TRP A 194 15.58 12.89 -4.14
C TRP A 194 14.11 12.55 -3.99
N LEU A 195 13.69 11.47 -4.59
CA LEU A 195 12.35 10.90 -4.36
C LEU A 195 12.51 9.53 -3.70
N VAL A 196 11.95 9.37 -2.49
CA VAL A 196 11.88 8.10 -1.78
C VAL A 196 10.49 7.52 -1.93
N THR A 197 10.40 6.30 -2.43
CA THR A 197 9.12 5.60 -2.63
C THR A 197 9.22 4.14 -2.23
N LYS A 198 8.09 3.53 -1.94
CA LYS A 198 7.96 2.07 -1.85
C LYS A 198 7.74 1.49 -3.24
N ASP A 199 8.20 0.27 -3.49
CA ASP A 199 7.76 -0.50 -4.64
C ASP A 199 6.28 -0.88 -4.45
N GLY A 200 5.41 -0.02 -4.94
CA GLY A 200 3.97 -0.18 -4.83
C GLY A 200 3.34 -0.93 -6.00
N GLY A 201 4.13 -1.49 -6.92
CA GLY A 201 3.62 -2.11 -8.15
C GLY A 201 3.14 -1.10 -9.20
N ALA A 202 2.75 -1.61 -10.36
CA ALA A 202 2.31 -0.79 -11.50
C ALA A 202 1.10 0.07 -11.15
N VAL A 203 0.15 -0.48 -10.40
CA VAL A 203 -1.09 0.20 -10.00
C VAL A 203 -0.86 1.31 -8.96
N GLY A 204 0.21 1.22 -8.14
CA GLY A 204 0.56 2.23 -7.13
C GLY A 204 1.22 3.50 -7.69
N GLY A 205 1.22 3.69 -9.01
CA GLY A 205 1.85 4.85 -9.67
C GLY A 205 3.37 4.87 -9.49
N PHE A 206 3.99 3.69 -9.35
CA PHE A 206 5.45 3.57 -9.20
C PHE A 206 6.17 4.04 -10.46
N MET A 207 5.71 3.58 -11.64
CA MET A 207 6.33 3.93 -12.92
C MET A 207 6.20 5.43 -13.26
N GLU A 208 5.09 6.06 -12.90
CA GLU A 208 4.87 7.50 -13.08
C GLU A 208 5.87 8.32 -12.25
N LYS A 209 6.13 7.90 -11.01
CA LYS A 209 7.17 8.52 -10.15
C LYS A 209 8.56 8.33 -10.73
N ALA A 210 8.88 7.11 -11.17
CA ALA A 210 10.18 6.78 -11.74
C ALA A 210 10.47 7.57 -13.03
N LYS A 211 9.47 7.65 -13.93
CA LYS A 211 9.55 8.45 -15.16
C LYS A 211 9.70 9.94 -14.85
N ALA A 212 8.95 10.46 -13.87
CA ALA A 212 9.07 11.85 -13.45
C ALA A 212 10.46 12.18 -12.90
N CYS A 213 11.05 11.29 -12.08
CA CYS A 213 12.43 11.43 -11.62
C CYS A 213 13.42 11.49 -12.79
N ALA A 214 13.31 10.57 -13.74
CA ALA A 214 14.17 10.55 -14.92
C ALA A 214 14.04 11.84 -15.75
N TYR A 215 12.84 12.38 -15.88
CA TYR A 215 12.57 13.62 -16.61
C TYR A 215 13.18 14.84 -15.92
N CYS A 216 13.03 14.95 -14.59
CA CYS A 216 13.51 16.10 -13.81
C CYS A 216 14.97 15.97 -13.34
N GLY A 217 15.66 14.87 -13.62
CA GLY A 217 17.00 14.61 -13.11
C GLY A 217 17.05 14.31 -11.60
N ALA A 218 15.92 14.04 -10.96
CA ALA A 218 15.86 13.64 -9.57
C ALA A 218 16.30 12.18 -9.41
N ARG A 219 16.97 11.86 -8.31
CA ARG A 219 17.36 10.48 -7.99
C ARG A 219 16.24 9.73 -7.31
N LEU A 220 16.02 8.48 -7.73
CA LEU A 220 14.99 7.62 -7.19
C LEU A 220 15.59 6.65 -6.16
N ILE A 221 15.05 6.70 -4.95
CA ILE A 221 15.30 5.72 -3.88
C ILE A 221 14.05 4.86 -3.73
N VAL A 222 14.23 3.55 -3.79
CA VAL A 222 13.14 2.58 -3.68
C VAL A 222 13.32 1.75 -2.43
N LEU A 223 12.33 1.76 -1.56
CA LEU A 223 12.24 0.80 -0.47
C LEU A 223 11.68 -0.50 -1.03
N ARG A 224 12.48 -1.56 -0.93
CA ARG A 224 12.11 -2.87 -1.45
C ARG A 224 10.86 -3.39 -0.73
N ARG A 225 10.02 -4.04 -1.48
CA ARG A 225 8.89 -4.79 -0.93
C ARG A 225 9.40 -5.95 -0.09
N PRO A 226 8.83 -6.19 1.11
CA PRO A 226 9.08 -7.43 1.83
C PRO A 226 8.81 -8.64 0.92
N ARG A 227 9.66 -9.64 0.99
CA ARG A 227 9.42 -10.90 0.27
C ARG A 227 8.18 -11.56 0.85
N GLU A 228 7.25 -11.91 -0.01
CA GLU A 228 6.01 -12.58 0.35
C GLU A 228 5.94 -13.93 -0.34
N ASN A 229 5.48 -14.92 0.39
CA ASN A 229 5.02 -16.16 -0.19
C ASN A 229 3.51 -16.03 -0.42
N GLY A 230 3.04 -16.44 -1.59
CA GLY A 230 1.63 -16.33 -1.92
C GLY A 230 1.35 -16.87 -3.31
N GLU A 231 0.17 -16.54 -3.84
CA GLU A 231 -0.39 -17.13 -5.03
C GLU A 231 -0.85 -16.06 -6.02
N THR A 232 -0.92 -16.45 -7.28
CA THR A 232 -1.47 -15.58 -8.33
C THR A 232 -3.00 -15.53 -8.25
N VAL A 233 -3.59 -14.52 -8.88
CA VAL A 233 -5.05 -14.41 -9.03
C VAL A 233 -5.64 -15.70 -9.62
N GLU A 234 -5.00 -16.24 -10.65
CA GLU A 234 -5.46 -17.44 -11.37
C GLU A 234 -5.48 -18.66 -10.46
N SER A 235 -4.42 -18.89 -9.67
CA SER A 235 -4.33 -20.01 -8.72
C SER A 235 -5.46 -19.98 -7.69
N ILE A 236 -5.67 -18.81 -7.07
CA ILE A 236 -6.74 -18.66 -6.06
C ILE A 236 -8.12 -18.80 -6.69
N LEU A 237 -8.33 -18.28 -7.92
CA LEU A 237 -9.60 -18.45 -8.63
C LEU A 237 -9.89 -19.91 -8.99
N GLU A 238 -8.88 -20.69 -9.38
CA GLU A 238 -9.05 -22.13 -9.58
C GLU A 238 -9.50 -22.81 -8.29
N ARG A 239 -8.84 -22.49 -7.18
CA ARG A 239 -9.25 -23.02 -5.87
C ARG A 239 -10.67 -22.62 -5.49
N CYS A 240 -11.09 -21.38 -5.74
CA CYS A 240 -12.46 -20.95 -5.50
C CYS A 240 -13.48 -21.71 -6.36
N ARG A 241 -13.15 -22.05 -7.61
CA ARG A 241 -14.04 -22.86 -8.49
C ARG A 241 -14.20 -24.29 -8.01
N GLU A 242 -13.19 -24.88 -7.38
CA GLU A 242 -13.30 -26.22 -6.78
C GLU A 242 -14.22 -26.25 -5.56
N LEU A 243 -14.40 -25.11 -4.88
CA LEU A 243 -15.24 -24.96 -3.71
C LEU A 243 -16.70 -24.56 -4.04
N LEU A 244 -16.99 -24.21 -5.30
CA LEU A 244 -18.34 -23.88 -5.78
C LEU A 244 -19.13 -25.16 -6.09
#